data_ba552f892826d47c8be8f874d421abcd
#
_entry.id   ba552f892826d47c8be8f874d421abcd
#
_cell.length_a   1.000
_cell.length_b   1.000
_cell.length_c   1.000
_cell.angle_alpha   90.00
_cell.angle_beta   90.00
_cell.angle_gamma   90.00
#
_symmetry.space_group_name_H-M   'P 1'
#
loop_
_entity.id
_entity.type
_entity.pdbx_description
1 polymer ?
#
loop_
_entity_poly.entity_id
_entity_poly.type
_entity_poly.pdbx_seq_one_letter_code
_entity_poly.pdbx_strand_id
1 'polypeptide(L)'
;MNNYKIRINFSHHYTRHILVALKTTGVDIEHDPNIKPEFIYVNDELVGYIAWWDSLKFTPANLKDMAENDFKIIFKFHYSPNVIDYSIYGKYEDRIVPCGLWRTWETEDINYKWNKHNIMTRPRPIDVTAQMRHINSSKNWYPWSHIRYQLKNLAKAMNDRGFNTSFKMIGRKAYEKKLLDTNTAFIWSATSYLGWKVCEFLEQGVIMITEPLGKDYPLCNDVVLEDDVHCVFCNDPNQFEAVAKQLLADPVRVNRIRKNILDLWQSKLTQNHVGRWYLKKIIETYEVMQSQMKNINKEKELMESI
;
A
#
# COMPACT_ATOMS: atom_id res chain seq x y z
N MET A 1 -28.52 -7.48 6.60
CA MET A 1 -27.10 -7.34 6.91
C MET A 1 -26.97 -7.44 8.40
N ASN A 2 -26.10 -8.30 8.93
CA ASN A 2 -25.84 -8.36 10.36
C ASN A 2 -25.34 -6.99 10.81
N ASN A 3 -25.91 -6.46 11.91
CA ASN A 3 -25.49 -5.18 12.46
C ASN A 3 -24.16 -5.37 13.21
N TYR A 4 -23.03 -5.29 12.48
CA TYR A 4 -21.73 -5.23 13.11
C TYR A 4 -21.41 -3.81 13.51
N LYS A 5 -20.96 -3.63 14.76
CA LYS A 5 -20.35 -2.40 15.25
C LYS A 5 -18.83 -2.59 15.29
N ILE A 6 -18.08 -1.80 14.54
CA ILE A 6 -16.62 -1.87 14.51
C ILE A 6 -16.06 -0.65 15.22
N ARG A 7 -15.17 -0.87 16.20
CA ARG A 7 -14.44 0.19 16.89
C ARG A 7 -12.95 0.08 16.64
N ILE A 8 -12.34 1.18 16.23
CA ILE A 8 -10.90 1.25 15.96
C ILE A 8 -10.38 2.60 16.44
N ASN A 9 -9.23 2.61 17.13
CA ASN A 9 -8.52 3.84 17.45
C ASN A 9 -7.47 4.13 16.37
N PHE A 10 -7.77 5.08 15.48
CA PHE A 10 -6.85 5.55 14.44
C PHE A 10 -5.99 6.69 14.97
N SER A 11 -4.98 6.38 15.75
CA SER A 11 -4.09 7.37 16.35
C SER A 11 -3.13 8.00 15.34
N HIS A 12 -2.81 7.27 14.27
CA HIS A 12 -1.82 7.66 13.30
C HIS A 12 -2.44 8.09 11.96
N HIS A 13 -1.83 9.10 11.33
CA HIS A 13 -2.34 9.61 10.04
C HIS A 13 -2.34 8.55 8.92
N TYR A 14 -1.48 7.52 8.99
CA TYR A 14 -1.48 6.41 8.03
C TYR A 14 -2.74 5.54 8.12
N THR A 15 -3.26 5.33 9.32
CA THR A 15 -4.42 4.48 9.53
C THR A 15 -5.74 5.20 9.27
N ARG A 16 -5.72 6.54 9.27
CA ARG A 16 -6.91 7.35 8.91
C ARG A 16 -7.44 7.06 7.50
N HIS A 17 -6.58 6.67 6.57
CA HIS A 17 -7.02 6.29 5.22
C HIS A 17 -7.87 5.01 5.23
N ILE A 18 -7.54 4.07 6.11
CA ILE A 18 -8.37 2.86 6.32
C ILE A 18 -9.73 3.25 6.86
N LEU A 19 -9.79 4.17 7.84
CA LEU A 19 -11.07 4.67 8.37
C LEU A 19 -11.92 5.31 7.27
N VAL A 20 -11.33 6.15 6.43
CA VAL A 20 -12.04 6.79 5.31
C VAL A 20 -12.58 5.72 4.35
N ALA A 21 -11.78 4.72 4.01
CA ALA A 21 -12.19 3.62 3.16
C ALA A 21 -13.31 2.79 3.80
N LEU A 22 -13.17 2.41 5.07
CA LEU A 22 -14.19 1.64 5.79
C LEU A 22 -15.54 2.39 5.88
N LYS A 23 -15.52 3.70 6.10
CA LYS A 23 -16.77 4.51 6.13
C LYS A 23 -17.55 4.48 4.83
N THR A 24 -16.91 4.20 3.69
CA THR A 24 -17.64 4.07 2.41
C THR A 24 -18.47 2.79 2.32
N THR A 25 -18.29 1.84 3.22
CA THR A 25 -18.99 0.54 3.20
C THR A 25 -20.40 0.61 3.76
N GLY A 26 -20.75 1.69 4.48
CA GLY A 26 -22.05 1.86 5.13
C GLY A 26 -22.22 1.04 6.42
N VAL A 27 -21.17 0.39 6.91
CA VAL A 27 -21.16 -0.29 8.23
C VAL A 27 -20.90 0.73 9.32
N ASP A 28 -21.44 0.49 10.52
CA ASP A 28 -21.20 1.33 11.70
C ASP A 28 -19.75 1.20 12.17
N ILE A 29 -18.96 2.25 11.91
CA ILE A 29 -17.54 2.30 12.22
C ILE A 29 -17.24 3.52 13.09
N GLU A 30 -16.87 3.24 14.32
CA GLU A 30 -16.55 4.23 15.33
C GLU A 30 -15.03 4.39 15.51
N HIS A 31 -14.56 5.65 15.51
CA HIS A 31 -13.23 5.96 16.05
C HIS A 31 -13.35 6.10 17.56
N ASP A 32 -12.82 5.13 18.30
CA ASP A 32 -12.85 5.14 19.75
C ASP A 32 -11.46 5.45 20.34
N PRO A 33 -11.23 6.65 20.86
CA PRO A 33 -9.94 7.05 21.44
C PRO A 33 -9.63 6.34 22.77
N ASN A 34 -10.59 5.67 23.39
CA ASN A 34 -10.42 5.01 24.69
C ASN A 34 -9.84 3.61 24.58
N ILE A 35 -9.86 3.00 23.38
CA ILE A 35 -9.19 1.71 23.15
C ILE A 35 -7.74 1.94 22.73
N LYS A 36 -6.91 0.90 22.88
CA LYS A 36 -5.49 0.97 22.49
C LYS A 36 -5.35 1.28 21.00
N PRO A 37 -4.40 2.15 20.61
CA PRO A 37 -4.16 2.49 19.21
C PRO A 37 -4.03 1.28 18.31
N GLU A 38 -4.66 1.36 17.13
CA GLU A 38 -4.59 0.37 16.06
C GLU A 38 -5.27 -0.99 16.37
N PHE A 39 -5.94 -1.13 17.51
CA PHE A 39 -6.73 -2.32 17.85
C PHE A 39 -8.10 -2.26 17.15
N ILE A 40 -8.56 -3.41 16.69
CA ILE A 40 -9.84 -3.58 15.98
C ILE A 40 -10.77 -4.42 16.85
N TYR A 41 -11.90 -3.84 17.22
CA TYR A 41 -12.98 -4.53 17.92
C TYR A 41 -14.21 -4.67 17.02
N VAL A 42 -14.88 -5.82 17.11
CA VAL A 42 -16.17 -6.08 16.49
C VAL A 42 -17.13 -6.52 17.57
N ASN A 43 -18.25 -5.79 17.75
CA ASN A 43 -19.23 -6.04 18.81
C ASN A 43 -18.59 -6.23 20.20
N ASP A 44 -17.65 -5.32 20.53
CA ASP A 44 -16.87 -5.28 21.78
C ASP A 44 -15.81 -6.40 21.97
N GLU A 45 -15.66 -7.29 21.01
CA GLU A 45 -14.62 -8.32 21.04
C GLU A 45 -13.38 -7.90 20.26
N LEU A 46 -12.19 -8.13 20.84
CA LEU A 46 -10.91 -7.85 20.18
C LEU A 46 -10.66 -8.88 19.06
N VAL A 47 -10.61 -8.40 17.85
CA VAL A 47 -10.44 -9.23 16.65
C VAL A 47 -9.06 -9.06 16.01
N GLY A 48 -8.59 -7.83 15.88
CA GLY A 48 -7.42 -7.59 15.06
C GLY A 48 -6.57 -6.40 15.44
N TYR A 49 -5.51 -6.24 14.67
CA TYR A 49 -4.49 -5.23 14.86
C TYR A 49 -3.98 -4.66 13.52
N ILE A 50 -3.64 -3.37 13.50
CA ILE A 50 -3.04 -2.70 12.33
C ILE A 50 -1.58 -2.38 12.64
N ALA A 51 -0.68 -3.16 12.08
CA ALA A 51 0.76 -2.93 12.19
C ALA A 51 1.23 -1.95 11.09
N TRP A 52 1.00 -0.67 11.31
CA TRP A 52 1.14 0.42 10.33
C TRP A 52 2.59 0.91 10.10
N TRP A 53 3.55 0.50 10.92
CA TRP A 53 4.90 1.03 10.86
C TRP A 53 5.53 0.89 9.46
N ASP A 54 6.18 1.95 8.99
CA ASP A 54 6.85 2.04 7.69
C ASP A 54 8.18 1.25 7.69
N SER A 55 8.10 -0.03 8.04
CA SER A 55 9.22 -0.96 8.07
C SER A 55 8.76 -2.36 7.69
N LEU A 56 9.64 -3.10 7.03
CA LEU A 56 9.43 -4.53 6.73
C LEU A 56 9.34 -5.37 8.03
N LYS A 57 9.97 -4.91 9.11
CA LYS A 57 9.95 -5.57 10.41
C LYS A 57 8.84 -5.01 11.29
N PHE A 58 8.35 -5.82 12.22
CA PHE A 58 7.56 -5.33 13.32
C PHE A 58 8.44 -4.56 14.30
N THR A 59 7.92 -3.50 14.88
CA THR A 59 8.63 -2.77 15.96
C THR A 59 8.58 -3.56 17.26
N PRO A 60 9.45 -3.28 18.23
CA PRO A 60 9.33 -3.85 19.57
C PRO A 60 7.95 -3.64 20.20
N ALA A 61 7.33 -2.48 19.96
CA ALA A 61 5.97 -2.18 20.42
C ALA A 61 4.93 -3.09 19.76
N ASN A 62 5.01 -3.30 18.43
CA ASN A 62 4.12 -4.25 17.75
C ASN A 62 4.27 -5.66 18.30
N LEU A 63 5.51 -6.13 18.51
CA LEU A 63 5.78 -7.46 19.04
C LEU A 63 5.24 -7.62 20.47
N LYS A 64 5.37 -6.60 21.31
CA LYS A 64 4.78 -6.59 22.64
C LYS A 64 3.26 -6.71 22.57
N ASP A 65 2.62 -5.89 21.74
CA ASP A 65 1.17 -5.94 21.56
C ASP A 65 0.69 -7.30 21.08
N MET A 66 1.40 -7.91 20.12
CA MET A 66 1.10 -9.24 19.60
C MET A 66 1.31 -10.35 20.63
N ALA A 67 2.28 -10.21 21.53
CA ALA A 67 2.53 -11.18 22.61
C ALA A 67 1.51 -11.09 23.74
N GLU A 68 1.02 -9.90 24.04
CA GLU A 68 0.07 -9.63 25.12
C GLU A 68 -1.40 -9.86 24.72
N ASN A 69 -1.69 -9.94 23.42
CA ASN A 69 -3.06 -10.02 22.91
C ASN A 69 -3.19 -11.13 21.86
N ASP A 70 -4.34 -11.81 21.88
CA ASP A 70 -4.63 -12.90 20.94
C ASP A 70 -5.37 -12.36 19.68
N PHE A 71 -4.69 -11.52 18.92
CA PHE A 71 -5.22 -11.05 17.64
C PHE A 71 -5.45 -12.22 16.68
N LYS A 72 -6.60 -12.26 16.06
CA LYS A 72 -6.98 -13.26 15.06
C LYS A 72 -6.62 -12.80 13.63
N ILE A 73 -6.45 -11.49 13.42
CA ILE A 73 -5.99 -10.91 12.16
C ILE A 73 -5.03 -9.75 12.44
N ILE A 74 -3.96 -9.67 11.65
CA ILE A 74 -2.95 -8.61 11.75
C ILE A 74 -2.73 -8.03 10.37
N PHE A 75 -3.21 -6.81 10.13
CA PHE A 75 -2.89 -6.09 8.91
C PHE A 75 -1.48 -5.53 8.98
N LYS A 76 -0.56 -6.07 8.20
CA LYS A 76 0.83 -5.64 8.16
C LYS A 76 1.11 -4.82 6.91
N PHE A 77 1.39 -3.53 7.10
CA PHE A 77 1.92 -2.70 6.04
C PHE A 77 3.35 -3.12 5.73
N HIS A 78 3.72 -3.06 4.45
CA HIS A 78 5.06 -3.40 3.99
C HIS A 78 5.52 -4.80 4.39
N TYR A 79 4.65 -5.78 4.21
CA TYR A 79 4.99 -7.18 4.42
C TYR A 79 5.95 -7.66 3.33
N SER A 80 6.99 -8.38 3.72
CA SER A 80 7.88 -9.11 2.82
C SER A 80 8.25 -10.44 3.46
N PRO A 81 7.86 -11.57 2.90
CA PRO A 81 8.20 -12.88 3.44
C PRO A 81 9.72 -13.12 3.45
N ASN A 82 10.46 -12.50 2.53
CA ASN A 82 11.90 -12.69 2.39
C ASN A 82 12.76 -11.89 3.40
N VAL A 83 12.18 -10.97 4.14
CA VAL A 83 12.91 -10.07 5.08
C VAL A 83 12.47 -10.29 6.51
N ILE A 84 11.43 -11.06 6.73
CA ILE A 84 10.91 -11.36 8.05
C ILE A 84 11.79 -12.41 8.71
N ASP A 85 12.20 -12.11 9.93
CA ASP A 85 12.82 -13.11 10.81
C ASP A 85 11.74 -14.10 11.27
N TYR A 86 11.59 -15.19 10.53
CA TYR A 86 10.58 -16.23 10.75
C TYR A 86 10.60 -16.83 12.17
N SER A 87 11.73 -16.76 12.87
CA SER A 87 11.81 -17.25 14.24
C SER A 87 10.90 -16.52 15.21
N ILE A 88 10.63 -15.26 14.93
CA ILE A 88 9.75 -14.38 15.73
C ILE A 88 8.31 -14.40 15.21
N TYR A 89 8.12 -14.59 13.89
CA TYR A 89 6.85 -14.38 13.20
C TYR A 89 6.08 -15.66 12.86
N GLY A 90 6.74 -16.82 12.81
CA GLY A 90 6.09 -18.09 12.47
C GLY A 90 4.85 -18.40 13.31
N LYS A 91 4.80 -17.87 14.54
CA LYS A 91 3.62 -17.96 15.41
C LYS A 91 2.39 -17.19 14.91
N TYR A 92 2.59 -16.18 14.05
CA TYR A 92 1.53 -15.26 13.61
C TYR A 92 1.33 -15.28 12.10
N GLU A 93 2.06 -16.11 11.37
CA GLU A 93 2.09 -16.11 9.90
C GLU A 93 0.69 -16.34 9.30
N ASP A 94 -0.08 -17.23 9.87
CA ASP A 94 -1.46 -17.55 9.49
C ASP A 94 -2.46 -16.42 9.74
N ARG A 95 -2.09 -15.43 10.58
CA ARG A 95 -2.92 -14.29 10.96
C ARG A 95 -2.53 -13.00 10.26
N ILE A 96 -1.37 -12.97 9.60
CA ILE A 96 -0.87 -11.79 8.92
C ILE A 96 -1.56 -11.64 7.57
N VAL A 97 -2.20 -10.51 7.38
CA VAL A 97 -2.73 -10.07 6.08
C VAL A 97 -1.79 -9.00 5.54
N PRO A 98 -1.00 -9.33 4.51
CA PRO A 98 -0.18 -8.34 3.85
C PRO A 98 -1.05 -7.27 3.22
N CYS A 99 -0.72 -6.01 3.48
CA CYS A 99 -1.36 -4.89 2.83
C CYS A 99 -0.32 -3.83 2.53
N GLY A 100 -0.30 -3.35 1.29
CA GLY A 100 0.50 -2.20 0.92
C GLY A 100 -0.07 -0.94 1.56
N LEU A 101 0.76 0.08 1.70
CA LEU A 101 0.27 1.40 2.06
C LEU A 101 -0.66 1.90 0.96
N TRP A 102 -1.95 1.91 1.27
CA TRP A 102 -2.93 2.51 0.42
C TRP A 102 -3.25 3.93 0.92
N ARG A 103 -3.35 4.86 -0.02
CA ARG A 103 -3.70 6.24 0.27
C ARG A 103 -4.46 6.82 -0.90
N THR A 104 -5.60 7.38 -0.60
CA THR A 104 -6.18 8.44 -1.41
C THR A 104 -6.34 9.67 -0.55
N TRP A 105 -5.95 10.81 -1.08
CA TRP A 105 -6.12 12.08 -0.39
C TRP A 105 -7.47 12.72 -0.67
N GLU A 106 -8.18 12.22 -1.65
CA GLU A 106 -9.33 12.86 -2.21
C GLU A 106 -10.60 12.06 -1.92
N THR A 107 -11.61 12.78 -1.48
CA THR A 107 -12.99 12.34 -1.38
C THR A 107 -13.70 12.44 -2.74
N GLU A 108 -13.03 12.98 -3.76
CA GLU A 108 -13.58 13.08 -5.11
C GLU A 108 -13.66 11.73 -5.80
N ASP A 109 -14.72 11.51 -6.54
CA ASP A 109 -14.83 10.36 -7.45
C ASP A 109 -13.65 10.34 -8.41
N ILE A 110 -12.93 9.23 -8.44
CA ILE A 110 -11.73 9.06 -9.27
C ILE A 110 -12.04 9.25 -10.77
N ASN A 111 -13.22 8.84 -11.22
CA ASN A 111 -13.64 9.03 -12.60
C ASN A 111 -13.83 10.52 -12.92
N TYR A 112 -14.41 11.28 -11.98
CA TYR A 112 -14.50 12.73 -12.14
C TYR A 112 -13.12 13.36 -12.21
N LYS A 113 -12.19 12.96 -11.35
CA LYS A 113 -10.80 13.44 -11.37
C LYS A 113 -10.11 13.13 -12.70
N TRP A 114 -10.22 11.90 -13.19
CA TRP A 114 -9.61 11.48 -14.43
C TRP A 114 -10.18 12.21 -15.63
N ASN A 115 -11.49 12.39 -15.70
CA ASN A 115 -12.16 13.15 -16.75
C ASN A 115 -11.78 14.64 -16.70
N LYS A 116 -11.83 15.26 -15.52
CA LYS A 116 -11.44 16.66 -15.29
C LYS A 116 -10.00 16.95 -15.75
N HIS A 117 -9.09 16.01 -15.55
CA HIS A 117 -7.68 16.17 -15.91
C HIS A 117 -7.29 15.51 -17.23
N ASN A 118 -8.23 14.89 -17.93
CA ASN A 118 -7.97 14.18 -19.22
C ASN A 118 -6.79 13.20 -19.10
N ILE A 119 -6.76 12.39 -18.02
CA ILE A 119 -5.58 11.58 -17.62
C ILE A 119 -5.04 10.74 -18.76
N MET A 120 -5.90 10.19 -19.63
CA MET A 120 -5.50 9.37 -20.77
C MET A 120 -4.91 10.15 -21.93
N THR A 121 -5.40 11.36 -22.19
CA THR A 121 -5.13 12.09 -23.43
C THR A 121 -4.30 13.36 -23.24
N ARG A 122 -4.14 13.81 -21.99
CA ARG A 122 -3.38 15.04 -21.73
C ARG A 122 -1.91 14.89 -22.12
N PRO A 123 -1.29 15.93 -22.66
CA PRO A 123 0.15 15.97 -22.85
C PRO A 123 0.88 15.83 -21.53
N ARG A 124 1.92 15.00 -21.50
CA ARG A 124 2.78 14.79 -20.33
C ARG A 124 4.22 15.18 -20.70
N PRO A 125 4.57 16.45 -20.54
CA PRO A 125 5.88 16.96 -20.96
C PRO A 125 7.04 16.43 -20.12
N ILE A 126 6.78 15.88 -18.91
CA ILE A 126 7.83 15.33 -18.07
C ILE A 126 8.00 13.85 -18.42
N ASP A 127 9.16 13.50 -18.93
CA ASP A 127 9.49 12.13 -19.32
C ASP A 127 9.63 11.22 -18.10
N VAL A 128 10.43 11.68 -17.11
CA VAL A 128 10.76 10.88 -15.94
C VAL A 128 10.73 11.72 -14.66
N THR A 129 10.12 11.19 -13.62
CA THR A 129 10.30 11.71 -12.26
C THR A 129 11.10 10.76 -11.38
N ALA A 130 12.04 11.29 -10.60
CA ALA A 130 12.81 10.58 -9.58
C ALA A 130 12.84 11.38 -8.28
N GLN A 131 11.70 11.89 -7.86
CA GLN A 131 11.54 12.68 -6.64
C GLN A 131 11.52 11.79 -5.40
N MET A 132 12.67 11.24 -5.06
CA MET A 132 12.87 10.39 -3.90
C MET A 132 13.55 11.17 -2.77
N ARG A 133 13.01 11.04 -1.54
CA ARG A 133 13.65 11.61 -0.37
C ARG A 133 14.98 10.91 -0.14
N HIS A 134 16.06 11.68 -0.17
CA HIS A 134 17.36 11.21 0.29
C HIS A 134 17.33 11.19 1.81
N ILE A 135 17.47 10.00 2.38
CA ILE A 135 17.67 9.84 3.82
C ILE A 135 19.16 9.66 3.99
N ASN A 136 19.84 10.64 4.59
CA ASN A 136 21.25 10.51 4.96
C ASN A 136 21.40 9.31 5.88
N SER A 137 22.02 8.25 5.38
CA SER A 137 22.11 6.94 5.98
C SER A 137 23.20 6.79 7.04
N SER A 138 23.43 7.81 7.88
CA SER A 138 24.19 7.58 9.11
C SER A 138 23.51 6.59 10.07
N LYS A 139 22.25 6.23 9.78
CA LYS A 139 21.49 5.18 10.44
C LYS A 139 21.28 4.05 9.46
N ASN A 140 21.91 2.92 9.70
CA ASN A 140 21.86 1.66 8.91
C ASN A 140 20.44 1.03 8.71
N TRP A 141 19.39 1.85 8.70
CA TRP A 141 17.99 1.43 8.62
C TRP A 141 17.45 1.34 7.19
N TYR A 142 18.24 1.83 6.20
CA TYR A 142 17.80 1.94 4.81
C TYR A 142 18.81 1.31 3.85
N PRO A 143 18.83 -0.01 3.71
CA PRO A 143 19.83 -0.69 2.87
C PRO A 143 19.86 -0.21 1.41
N TRP A 144 18.72 0.32 0.93
CA TRP A 144 18.54 0.74 -0.47
C TRP A 144 18.70 2.26 -0.69
N SER A 145 19.09 3.03 0.30
CA SER A 145 19.20 4.49 0.17
C SER A 145 20.22 4.92 -0.91
N HIS A 146 21.28 4.14 -1.10
CA HIS A 146 22.29 4.37 -2.14
C HIS A 146 21.68 4.23 -3.56
N ILE A 147 20.80 3.25 -3.81
CA ILE A 147 20.13 3.08 -5.10
C ILE A 147 19.21 4.26 -5.39
N ARG A 148 18.47 4.73 -4.41
CA ARG A 148 17.62 5.93 -4.58
C ARG A 148 18.43 7.16 -4.95
N TYR A 149 19.59 7.32 -4.34
CA TYR A 149 20.52 8.41 -4.69
C TYR A 149 21.04 8.25 -6.11
N GLN A 150 21.42 7.03 -6.49
CA GLN A 150 21.85 6.69 -7.84
C GLN A 150 20.75 7.04 -8.87
N LEU A 151 19.50 6.60 -8.66
CA LEU A 151 18.39 6.89 -9.57
C LEU A 151 18.07 8.38 -9.67
N LYS A 152 18.22 9.12 -8.57
CA LYS A 152 18.08 10.58 -8.59
C LYS A 152 19.17 11.25 -9.42
N ASN A 153 20.42 10.80 -9.29
CA ASN A 153 21.55 11.31 -10.08
C ASN A 153 21.41 10.91 -11.55
N LEU A 154 20.90 9.70 -11.83
CA LEU A 154 20.59 9.26 -13.18
C LEU A 154 19.56 10.18 -13.82
N ALA A 155 18.44 10.48 -13.14
CA ALA A 155 17.44 11.40 -13.66
C ALA A 155 18.00 12.81 -13.92
N LYS A 156 18.92 13.29 -13.06
CA LYS A 156 19.65 14.55 -13.32
C LYS A 156 20.50 14.44 -14.57
N ALA A 157 21.30 13.40 -14.72
CA ALA A 157 22.13 13.19 -15.90
C ALA A 157 21.32 13.00 -17.19
N MET A 158 20.13 12.39 -17.12
CA MET A 158 19.19 12.29 -18.24
C MET A 158 18.69 13.67 -18.68
N ASN A 159 18.44 14.59 -17.73
CA ASN A 159 18.05 15.95 -18.05
C ASN A 159 19.13 16.66 -18.86
N ASP A 160 20.41 16.46 -18.52
CA ASP A 160 21.54 17.02 -19.26
C ASP A 160 21.68 16.42 -20.68
N ARG A 161 21.04 15.27 -20.94
CA ARG A 161 20.98 14.58 -22.23
C ARG A 161 19.67 14.81 -23.00
N GLY A 162 18.89 15.81 -22.60
CA GLY A 162 17.70 16.27 -23.33
C GLY A 162 16.37 15.64 -22.89
N PHE A 163 16.35 14.80 -21.85
CA PHE A 163 15.10 14.37 -21.24
C PHE A 163 14.54 15.45 -20.34
N ASN A 164 13.23 15.65 -20.36
CA ASN A 164 12.58 16.49 -19.37
C ASN A 164 12.36 15.72 -18.08
N THR A 165 13.20 15.94 -17.07
CA THR A 165 13.16 15.18 -15.84
C THR A 165 12.81 16.03 -14.61
N SER A 166 12.16 15.40 -13.61
CA SER A 166 11.85 16.02 -12.34
C SER A 166 12.46 15.22 -11.19
N PHE A 167 13.52 15.75 -10.58
CA PHE A 167 14.28 15.08 -9.52
C PHE A 167 14.43 15.92 -8.24
N LYS A 168 14.04 17.19 -8.27
CA LYS A 168 14.09 18.07 -7.09
C LYS A 168 12.86 17.82 -6.22
N MET A 169 13.07 17.76 -4.89
CA MET A 169 11.97 17.73 -3.92
C MET A 169 11.22 19.06 -3.96
N ILE A 170 9.91 18.99 -4.04
CA ILE A 170 8.99 20.13 -4.06
C ILE A 170 7.86 19.91 -3.07
N GLY A 171 7.16 20.98 -2.73
CA GLY A 171 5.99 20.90 -1.83
C GLY A 171 4.87 20.03 -2.40
N ARG A 172 4.03 19.49 -1.52
CA ARG A 172 3.00 18.49 -1.83
C ARG A 172 2.10 18.89 -3.01
N LYS A 173 1.48 20.06 -2.97
CA LYS A 173 0.58 20.54 -4.04
C LYS A 173 1.27 20.64 -5.41
N ALA A 174 2.52 21.13 -5.41
CA ALA A 174 3.31 21.23 -6.64
C ALA A 174 3.69 19.83 -7.17
N TYR A 175 3.97 18.89 -6.28
CA TYR A 175 4.26 17.50 -6.62
C TYR A 175 3.06 16.82 -7.29
N GLU A 176 1.88 16.90 -6.69
CA GLU A 176 0.65 16.32 -7.26
C GLU A 176 0.34 16.88 -8.66
N LYS A 177 0.47 18.21 -8.82
CA LYS A 177 0.33 18.82 -10.15
C LYS A 177 1.36 18.27 -11.15
N LYS A 178 2.62 18.11 -10.73
CA LYS A 178 3.66 17.56 -11.60
C LYS A 178 3.43 16.10 -11.99
N LEU A 179 2.84 15.29 -11.12
CA LEU A 179 2.52 13.89 -11.46
C LEU A 179 1.54 13.81 -12.63
N LEU A 180 0.57 14.72 -12.72
CA LEU A 180 -0.34 14.80 -13.86
C LEU A 180 0.41 15.05 -15.20
N ASP A 181 1.55 15.70 -15.15
CA ASP A 181 2.37 16.06 -16.32
C ASP A 181 3.51 15.05 -16.57
N THR A 182 3.55 13.94 -15.80
CA THR A 182 4.66 12.98 -15.83
C THR A 182 4.25 11.68 -16.52
N ASN A 183 5.10 11.19 -17.43
CA ASN A 183 4.92 9.90 -18.10
C ASN A 183 5.34 8.73 -17.23
N THR A 184 6.58 8.76 -16.74
CA THR A 184 7.19 7.65 -16.01
C THR A 184 7.82 8.09 -14.69
N ALA A 185 7.99 7.16 -13.78
CA ALA A 185 8.66 7.41 -12.50
C ALA A 185 9.69 6.32 -12.21
N PHE A 186 10.87 6.73 -11.79
CA PHE A 186 11.83 5.81 -11.18
C PHE A 186 11.45 5.61 -9.71
N ILE A 187 11.30 4.36 -9.32
CA ILE A 187 11.05 4.00 -7.94
C ILE A 187 11.89 2.78 -7.56
N TRP A 188 12.34 2.75 -6.35
CA TRP A 188 13.03 1.63 -5.72
C TRP A 188 12.66 1.57 -4.26
N SER A 189 12.68 0.37 -3.70
CA SER A 189 12.37 0.15 -2.28
C SER A 189 13.15 1.10 -1.37
N ALA A 190 12.50 1.46 -0.30
CA ALA A 190 13.14 2.16 0.81
C ALA A 190 13.28 1.23 2.01
N THR A 191 12.51 1.56 3.07
CA THR A 191 12.25 0.68 4.21
C THR A 191 11.17 -0.33 3.89
N SER A 192 10.50 -0.15 2.77
CA SER A 192 9.34 -0.93 2.34
C SER A 192 9.27 -0.94 0.83
N TYR A 193 8.86 -2.04 0.25
CA TYR A 193 8.75 -2.21 -1.19
C TYR A 193 7.65 -1.35 -1.82
N LEU A 194 6.55 -1.13 -1.11
CA LEU A 194 5.36 -0.46 -1.63
C LEU A 194 5.02 0.75 -0.77
N GLY A 195 5.80 1.81 -0.91
CA GLY A 195 5.52 3.09 -0.26
C GLY A 195 4.34 3.82 -0.91
N TRP A 196 3.87 4.87 -0.28
CA TRP A 196 2.75 5.71 -0.73
C TRP A 196 2.87 6.22 -2.16
N LYS A 197 4.09 6.41 -2.63
CA LYS A 197 4.34 6.85 -4.00
C LYS A 197 3.79 5.89 -5.05
N VAL A 198 3.76 4.60 -4.76
CA VAL A 198 3.16 3.61 -5.65
C VAL A 198 1.69 3.94 -5.90
N CYS A 199 0.91 4.16 -4.82
CA CYS A 199 -0.49 4.54 -4.96
C CYS A 199 -0.66 5.90 -5.67
N GLU A 200 0.20 6.88 -5.36
CA GLU A 200 0.19 8.19 -6.01
C GLU A 200 0.46 8.11 -7.51
N PHE A 201 1.37 7.24 -7.93
CA PHE A 201 1.66 7.01 -9.34
C PHE A 201 0.51 6.28 -10.04
N LEU A 202 0.01 5.21 -9.45
CA LEU A 202 -1.13 4.47 -10.01
C LEU A 202 -2.35 5.37 -10.17
N GLU A 203 -2.69 6.16 -9.15
CA GLU A 203 -3.82 7.08 -9.16
C GLU A 203 -3.71 8.15 -10.28
N GLN A 204 -2.50 8.54 -10.64
CA GLN A 204 -2.25 9.55 -11.68
C GLN A 204 -1.92 8.93 -13.04
N GLY A 205 -1.95 7.62 -13.19
CA GLY A 205 -1.58 6.93 -14.42
C GLY A 205 -0.11 7.14 -14.82
N VAL A 206 0.78 7.31 -13.83
CA VAL A 206 2.22 7.40 -14.03
C VAL A 206 2.81 5.99 -14.06
N ILE A 207 3.54 5.65 -15.12
CA ILE A 207 4.12 4.32 -15.27
C ILE A 207 5.40 4.22 -14.43
N MET A 208 5.44 3.30 -13.50
CA MET A 208 6.62 3.06 -12.68
C MET A 208 7.62 2.19 -13.43
N ILE A 209 8.89 2.58 -13.39
CA ILE A 209 10.04 1.71 -13.67
C ILE A 209 10.64 1.38 -12.32
N THR A 210 10.61 0.10 -11.94
CA THR A 210 10.86 -0.35 -10.58
C THR A 210 11.56 -1.71 -10.56
N GLU A 211 12.11 -2.09 -9.42
CA GLU A 211 12.50 -3.47 -9.17
C GLU A 211 11.31 -4.43 -9.29
N PRO A 212 11.54 -5.72 -9.55
CA PRO A 212 10.46 -6.73 -9.55
C PRO A 212 9.78 -6.80 -8.19
N LEU A 213 8.47 -6.53 -8.16
CA LEU A 213 7.70 -6.51 -6.92
C LEU A 213 7.06 -7.87 -6.62
N GLY A 214 6.76 -8.66 -7.66
CA GLY A 214 6.28 -10.03 -7.53
C GLY A 214 5.03 -10.23 -6.66
N LYS A 215 4.65 -11.47 -6.44
CA LYS A 215 3.50 -11.88 -5.62
C LYS A 215 3.70 -11.65 -4.13
N ASP A 216 4.94 -11.51 -3.70
CA ASP A 216 5.31 -11.37 -2.29
C ASP A 216 5.03 -9.96 -1.73
N TYR A 217 4.61 -9.03 -2.59
CA TYR A 217 4.38 -7.63 -2.23
C TYR A 217 3.02 -7.13 -2.70
N PRO A 218 1.91 -7.71 -2.22
CA PRO A 218 0.59 -7.28 -2.64
C PRO A 218 0.28 -5.89 -2.07
N LEU A 219 -0.45 -5.12 -2.86
CA LEU A 219 -1.17 -3.94 -2.40
C LEU A 219 -2.44 -4.34 -1.65
N CYS A 220 -3.16 -3.36 -1.10
CA CYS A 220 -4.51 -3.61 -0.60
C CYS A 220 -5.38 -4.31 -1.66
N ASN A 221 -6.36 -5.05 -1.19
CA ASN A 221 -7.29 -5.81 -2.03
C ASN A 221 -6.59 -6.91 -2.85
N ASP A 222 -5.52 -7.50 -2.27
CA ASP A 222 -4.72 -8.59 -2.84
C ASP A 222 -4.18 -8.28 -4.26
N VAL A 223 -4.00 -6.99 -4.56
CA VAL A 223 -3.51 -6.54 -5.86
C VAL A 223 -2.01 -6.75 -5.99
N VAL A 224 -1.62 -7.45 -7.04
CA VAL A 224 -0.21 -7.64 -7.44
C VAL A 224 0.06 -6.83 -8.70
N LEU A 225 1.16 -6.07 -8.69
CA LEU A 225 1.61 -5.36 -9.88
C LEU A 225 2.38 -6.31 -10.80
N GLU A 226 2.05 -6.26 -12.09
CA GLU A 226 2.62 -7.14 -13.11
C GLU A 226 3.49 -6.33 -14.08
N ASP A 227 4.59 -6.97 -14.49
CA ASP A 227 5.51 -6.41 -15.48
C ASP A 227 4.82 -6.20 -16.82
N ASP A 228 5.11 -5.09 -17.45
CA ASP A 228 4.56 -4.66 -18.76
C ASP A 228 3.02 -4.55 -18.81
N VAL A 229 2.36 -4.74 -17.67
CA VAL A 229 0.90 -4.59 -17.51
C VAL A 229 0.57 -3.35 -16.70
N HIS A 230 1.14 -3.20 -15.50
CA HIS A 230 0.89 -2.10 -14.57
C HIS A 230 2.12 -1.23 -14.30
N CYS A 231 3.30 -1.75 -14.57
CA CYS A 231 4.61 -1.10 -14.38
C CYS A 231 5.63 -1.76 -15.30
N VAL A 232 6.87 -1.31 -15.25
CA VAL A 232 7.97 -1.96 -15.97
C VAL A 232 9.03 -2.38 -14.96
N PHE A 233 9.35 -3.66 -14.90
CA PHE A 233 10.36 -4.18 -14.00
C PHE A 233 11.76 -4.03 -14.60
N CYS A 234 12.70 -3.65 -13.74
CA CYS A 234 14.10 -3.52 -14.09
C CYS A 234 14.96 -3.94 -12.89
N ASN A 235 15.73 -5.01 -13.05
CA ASN A 235 16.55 -5.57 -11.97
C ASN A 235 17.82 -4.78 -11.68
N ASP A 236 18.29 -3.99 -12.65
CA ASP A 236 19.53 -3.22 -12.55
C ASP A 236 19.24 -1.73 -12.63
N PRO A 237 19.47 -0.96 -11.56
CA PRO A 237 19.30 0.49 -11.56
C PRO A 237 20.07 1.22 -12.69
N ASN A 238 21.18 0.65 -13.18
CA ASN A 238 21.94 1.24 -14.28
C ASN A 238 21.22 1.15 -15.62
N GLN A 239 20.25 0.26 -15.77
CA GLN A 239 19.46 0.07 -16.99
C GLN A 239 18.19 0.95 -17.03
N PHE A 240 17.85 1.64 -15.96
CA PHE A 240 16.60 2.44 -15.88
C PHE A 240 16.50 3.48 -16.99
N GLU A 241 17.59 4.10 -17.40
CA GLU A 241 17.59 5.04 -18.53
C GLU A 241 17.25 4.33 -19.85
N ALA A 242 17.87 3.20 -20.12
CA ALA A 242 17.61 2.43 -21.34
C ALA A 242 16.15 1.97 -21.40
N VAL A 243 15.63 1.48 -20.28
CA VAL A 243 14.22 1.06 -20.16
C VAL A 243 13.29 2.26 -20.38
N ALA A 244 13.57 3.42 -19.77
CA ALA A 244 12.78 4.63 -19.97
C ALA A 244 12.79 5.08 -21.45
N LYS A 245 13.95 5.06 -22.12
CA LYS A 245 14.07 5.39 -23.55
C LYS A 245 13.21 4.48 -24.41
N GLN A 246 13.30 3.16 -24.20
CA GLN A 246 12.51 2.18 -24.95
C GLN A 246 11.01 2.36 -24.72
N LEU A 247 10.59 2.57 -23.47
CA LEU A 247 9.21 2.77 -23.12
C LEU A 247 8.65 4.04 -23.77
N LEU A 248 9.34 5.17 -23.64
CA LEU A 248 8.91 6.46 -24.16
C LEU A 248 8.92 6.53 -25.70
N ALA A 249 9.74 5.71 -26.37
CA ALA A 249 9.75 5.56 -27.80
C ALA A 249 8.55 4.75 -28.35
N ASP A 250 7.77 4.10 -27.48
CA ASP A 250 6.59 3.32 -27.86
C ASP A 250 5.30 3.87 -27.22
N PRO A 251 4.66 4.86 -27.85
CA PRO A 251 3.42 5.46 -27.35
C PRO A 251 2.26 4.46 -27.20
N VAL A 252 2.23 3.40 -28.02
CA VAL A 252 1.20 2.36 -27.94
C VAL A 252 1.36 1.58 -26.63
N ARG A 253 2.57 1.16 -26.31
CA ARG A 253 2.92 0.50 -25.05
C ARG A 253 2.62 1.39 -23.85
N VAL A 254 3.04 2.66 -23.89
CA VAL A 254 2.75 3.64 -22.83
C VAL A 254 1.25 3.76 -22.57
N ASN A 255 0.45 3.92 -23.62
CA ASN A 255 -1.01 4.07 -23.48
C ASN A 255 -1.67 2.77 -22.97
N ARG A 256 -1.21 1.62 -23.41
CA ARG A 256 -1.70 0.32 -22.93
C ARG A 256 -1.45 0.15 -21.44
N ILE A 257 -0.21 0.36 -20.99
CA ILE A 257 0.13 0.22 -19.56
C ILE A 257 -0.65 1.25 -18.72
N ARG A 258 -0.73 2.50 -19.17
CA ARG A 258 -1.50 3.53 -18.47
C ARG A 258 -2.97 3.18 -18.34
N LYS A 259 -3.58 2.67 -19.40
CA LYS A 259 -4.96 2.20 -19.35
C LYS A 259 -5.13 1.09 -18.30
N ASN A 260 -4.26 0.08 -18.30
CA ASN A 260 -4.30 -1.00 -17.35
C ASN A 260 -4.15 -0.52 -15.89
N ILE A 261 -3.28 0.47 -15.64
CA ILE A 261 -3.13 1.11 -14.32
C ILE A 261 -4.46 1.74 -13.88
N LEU A 262 -5.12 2.48 -14.77
CA LEU A 262 -6.37 3.16 -14.43
C LEU A 262 -7.51 2.16 -14.23
N ASP A 263 -7.59 1.12 -15.06
CA ASP A 263 -8.56 0.03 -14.93
C ASP A 263 -8.35 -0.72 -13.58
N LEU A 264 -7.09 -0.99 -13.22
CA LEU A 264 -6.74 -1.58 -11.93
C LEU A 264 -7.17 -0.69 -10.76
N TRP A 265 -6.84 0.61 -10.82
CA TRP A 265 -7.24 1.55 -9.78
C TRP A 265 -8.75 1.59 -9.60
N GLN A 266 -9.49 1.73 -10.71
CA GLN A 266 -10.93 1.83 -10.71
C GLN A 266 -11.60 0.55 -10.17
N SER A 267 -11.09 -0.62 -10.56
CA SER A 267 -11.72 -1.90 -10.22
C SER A 267 -11.31 -2.45 -8.85
N LYS A 268 -10.17 -2.01 -8.27
CA LYS A 268 -9.58 -2.63 -7.08
C LYS A 268 -9.14 -1.65 -6.00
N LEU A 269 -8.72 -0.45 -6.35
CA LEU A 269 -7.98 0.45 -5.45
C LEU A 269 -8.76 1.73 -5.08
N THR A 270 -10.02 1.86 -5.46
CA THR A 270 -10.87 2.96 -4.97
C THR A 270 -11.17 2.79 -3.48
N GLN A 271 -11.53 3.88 -2.81
CA GLN A 271 -11.87 3.86 -1.38
C GLN A 271 -12.89 2.77 -1.05
N ASN A 272 -13.92 2.62 -1.88
CA ASN A 272 -14.97 1.64 -1.66
C ASN A 272 -14.45 0.20 -1.78
N HIS A 273 -13.63 -0.11 -2.80
CA HIS A 273 -13.08 -1.46 -2.97
C HIS A 273 -12.14 -1.82 -1.83
N VAL A 274 -11.26 -0.91 -1.45
CA VAL A 274 -10.32 -1.12 -0.33
C VAL A 274 -11.08 -1.22 0.99
N GLY A 275 -12.08 -0.37 1.21
CA GLY A 275 -12.92 -0.43 2.41
C GLY A 275 -13.67 -1.76 2.53
N ARG A 276 -14.28 -2.24 1.44
CA ARG A 276 -14.95 -3.55 1.42
C ARG A 276 -13.98 -4.71 1.65
N TRP A 277 -12.77 -4.63 1.13
CA TRP A 277 -11.76 -5.64 1.36
C TRP A 277 -11.33 -5.72 2.84
N TYR A 278 -11.03 -4.58 3.48
CA TYR A 278 -10.74 -4.56 4.92
C TYR A 278 -11.91 -5.08 5.73
N LEU A 279 -13.13 -4.59 5.44
CA LEU A 279 -14.34 -5.01 6.12
C LEU A 279 -14.56 -6.52 6.00
N LYS A 280 -14.45 -7.06 4.79
CA LYS A 280 -14.57 -8.50 4.53
C LYS A 280 -13.62 -9.31 5.38
N LYS A 281 -12.32 -8.96 5.37
CA LYS A 281 -11.29 -9.67 6.17
C LYS A 281 -11.59 -9.61 7.68
N ILE A 282 -12.01 -8.46 8.19
CA ILE A 282 -12.37 -8.28 9.60
C ILE A 282 -13.57 -9.15 9.98
N ILE A 283 -14.63 -9.09 9.20
CA ILE A 283 -15.90 -9.81 9.50
C ILE A 283 -15.72 -11.32 9.35
N GLU A 284 -15.09 -11.80 8.28
CA GLU A 284 -14.80 -13.23 8.10
C GLU A 284 -14.00 -13.79 9.29
N THR A 285 -13.00 -13.02 9.76
CA THR A 285 -12.22 -13.42 10.93
C THR A 285 -13.06 -13.47 12.20
N TYR A 286 -13.91 -12.47 12.42
CA TYR A 286 -14.82 -12.44 13.57
C TYR A 286 -15.81 -13.61 13.55
N GLU A 287 -16.39 -13.93 12.41
CA GLU A 287 -17.34 -15.04 12.27
C GLU A 287 -16.69 -16.40 12.54
N VAL A 288 -15.46 -16.60 12.07
CA VAL A 288 -14.65 -17.80 12.39
C VAL A 288 -14.42 -17.90 13.89
N MET A 289 -14.02 -16.80 14.53
CA MET A 289 -13.80 -16.74 15.98
C MET A 289 -15.08 -17.11 16.77
N GLN A 290 -16.23 -16.55 16.39
CA GLN A 290 -17.54 -16.87 17.00
C GLN A 290 -17.90 -18.34 16.86
N SER A 291 -17.65 -18.92 15.69
CA SER A 291 -17.92 -20.33 15.42
C SER A 291 -17.05 -21.25 16.29
N GLN A 292 -15.77 -20.93 16.47
CA GLN A 292 -14.86 -21.67 17.32
C GLN A 292 -15.30 -21.62 18.80
N MET A 293 -15.68 -20.44 19.30
CA MET A 293 -16.17 -20.29 20.69
C MET A 293 -17.43 -21.10 20.95
N LYS A 294 -18.38 -21.12 20.02
CA LYS A 294 -19.61 -21.93 20.12
C LYS A 294 -19.30 -23.42 20.20
N ASN A 295 -18.32 -23.91 19.44
CA ASN A 295 -17.94 -25.31 19.47
C ASN A 295 -17.28 -25.69 20.81
N ILE A 296 -16.36 -24.85 21.33
CA ILE A 296 -15.73 -25.05 22.62
C ILE A 296 -16.76 -25.10 23.76
N ASN A 297 -17.76 -24.21 23.73
CA ASN A 297 -18.82 -24.20 24.74
C ASN A 297 -19.68 -25.47 24.70
N LYS A 298 -20.04 -25.95 23.50
CA LYS A 298 -20.77 -27.22 23.34
C LYS A 298 -19.97 -28.42 23.87
N GLU A 299 -18.66 -28.45 23.62
CA GLU A 299 -17.79 -29.51 24.15
C GLU A 299 -17.72 -29.48 25.69
N LYS A 300 -17.63 -28.30 26.30
CA LYS A 300 -17.65 -28.14 27.75
C LYS A 300 -18.98 -28.61 28.36
N GLU A 301 -20.12 -28.16 27.78
CA GLU A 301 -21.45 -28.60 28.23
C GLU A 301 -21.61 -30.13 28.14
N LEU A 302 -21.06 -30.74 27.10
CA LEU A 302 -21.06 -32.19 26.95
C LEU A 302 -20.22 -32.90 28.02
N MET A 303 -19.04 -32.36 28.31
CA MET A 303 -18.17 -32.91 29.38
C MET A 303 -18.76 -32.76 30.77
N GLU A 304 -19.48 -31.69 31.05
CA GLU A 304 -20.14 -31.45 32.34
C GLU A 304 -21.41 -32.30 32.50
N SER A 305 -21.94 -32.87 31.42
CA SER A 305 -23.12 -33.74 31.45
C SER A 305 -22.79 -35.22 31.64
N ILE A 306 -21.50 -35.60 31.63
CA ILE A 306 -20.99 -36.96 31.89
C ILE A 306 -20.52 -37.09 33.33
#